data_bc03896a963f69646e9e0fe64b8556aa
#
_entry.id   bc03896a963f69646e9e0fe64b8556aa
#
_cell.length_a   1.000
_cell.length_b   1.000
_cell.length_c   1.000
_cell.angle_alpha   90.00
_cell.angle_beta   90.00
_cell.angle_gamma   90.00
#
_symmetry.space_group_name_H-M   'P 1'
#
loop_
_entity.id
_entity.type
_entity.pdbx_description
1 polymer ?
#
loop_
_entity_poly.entity_id
_entity_poly.type
_entity_poly.pdbx_seq_one_letter_code
_entity_poly.pdbx_strand_id
1 'polypeptide(L)'
;MKRTLLLLLAALLLALLAGCAGEPLPTESAAPSSEVLPSEETPPEALVFDGKSYPLDVESLSVGPYELQQLRWATGLKELHFSGHAPESWDFLASLTALETLQISLAAGTDPAELPLDGYALPALKSLQISAECPVGTLSLPQAAVESCTVELSAVKSLDFSKLTAGEVQMVLSAAPEALIFGSVQSLSCEGFAPDVASLQALPVSELSLTEAQPLDFVAEMSSLEHLRLSGSGWELAPLAQSGLLRLSLSRCGGDLSMLTQSSIEHLILPDASTETVASLAGMASLHTLQVSDAAAQDLAVLETLPNLETLFLNVASQSAAIGNGELKDAALLDELETPIPLEQLKSFLQRGGTLWLYQDPNR
;
A
#
# COMPACT_ATOMS: atom_id res chain seq x y z
N MET A 1 -13.07 -42.29 -25.70
CA MET A 1 -12.49 -41.42 -26.73
C MET A 1 -11.31 -40.56 -26.28
N LYS A 2 -11.12 -40.19 -24.99
CA LYS A 2 -9.95 -39.37 -24.55
C LYS A 2 -8.62 -40.14 -24.40
N ARG A 3 -8.62 -41.44 -24.20
CA ARG A 3 -7.39 -42.28 -24.05
C ARG A 3 -6.74 -42.65 -25.38
N THR A 4 -7.46 -42.70 -26.47
CA THR A 4 -6.93 -43.02 -27.82
C THR A 4 -6.25 -41.80 -28.47
N LEU A 5 -6.64 -40.56 -28.09
CA LEU A 5 -6.02 -39.35 -28.60
C LEU A 5 -4.61 -39.11 -28.01
N LEU A 6 -4.40 -39.50 -26.74
CA LEU A 6 -3.12 -39.34 -26.04
C LEU A 6 -2.02 -40.25 -26.59
N LEU A 7 -2.40 -41.49 -26.99
CA LEU A 7 -1.48 -42.47 -27.59
C LEU A 7 -1.04 -42.11 -28.99
N LEU A 8 -1.90 -41.44 -29.76
CA LEU A 8 -1.58 -40.92 -31.10
C LEU A 8 -0.61 -39.72 -31.07
N LEU A 9 -0.72 -38.86 -30.06
CA LEU A 9 0.19 -37.73 -29.88
C LEU A 9 1.59 -38.17 -29.44
N ALA A 10 1.71 -39.21 -28.61
CA ALA A 10 2.98 -39.81 -28.18
C ALA A 10 3.72 -40.51 -29.32
N ALA A 11 2.99 -41.15 -30.22
CA ALA A 11 3.57 -41.82 -31.40
C ALA A 11 4.08 -40.82 -32.44
N LEU A 12 3.46 -39.64 -32.57
CA LEU A 12 3.88 -38.59 -33.49
C LEU A 12 5.18 -37.88 -33.04
N LEU A 13 5.37 -37.77 -31.70
CA LEU A 13 6.59 -37.15 -31.15
C LEU A 13 7.82 -38.08 -31.24
N LEU A 14 7.66 -39.38 -31.23
CA LEU A 14 8.76 -40.36 -31.40
C LEU A 14 9.22 -40.48 -32.87
N ALA A 15 8.37 -40.19 -33.85
CA ALA A 15 8.71 -40.26 -35.27
C ALA A 15 9.54 -39.05 -35.78
N LEU A 16 9.55 -37.95 -35.03
CA LEU A 16 10.32 -36.74 -35.38
C LEU A 16 11.78 -36.77 -34.90
N LEU A 17 12.16 -37.75 -34.08
CA LEU A 17 13.53 -37.89 -33.53
C LEU A 17 14.41 -38.90 -34.29
N ALA A 18 13.93 -39.54 -35.35
CA ALA A 18 14.63 -40.61 -36.04
C ALA A 18 15.05 -40.31 -37.48
N GLY A 19 15.23 -39.07 -37.83
CA GLY A 19 15.62 -38.76 -39.22
C GLY A 19 16.57 -37.58 -39.34
N CYS A 20 17.88 -37.82 -39.20
CA CYS A 20 18.96 -37.14 -39.95
C CYS A 20 20.31 -37.69 -39.53
N ALA A 21 20.68 -38.84 -40.15
CA ALA A 21 22.07 -39.25 -40.27
C ALA A 21 22.58 -38.61 -41.60
N GLY A 22 23.25 -37.47 -41.50
CA GLY A 22 23.94 -36.80 -42.59
C GLY A 22 25.45 -36.96 -42.44
N GLU A 23 26.12 -37.30 -43.54
CA GLU A 23 27.54 -37.62 -43.73
C GLU A 23 28.48 -36.51 -43.21
N PRO A 24 29.72 -36.87 -42.78
CA PRO A 24 30.70 -35.89 -42.30
C PRO A 24 31.37 -35.17 -43.49
N LEU A 25 31.23 -33.85 -43.54
CA LEU A 25 32.02 -32.96 -44.36
C LEU A 25 33.41 -32.71 -43.74
N PRO A 26 34.48 -32.48 -44.58
CA PRO A 26 35.85 -32.44 -44.09
C PRO A 26 36.14 -31.21 -43.21
N THR A 27 36.89 -31.48 -42.17
CA THR A 27 37.38 -30.56 -41.18
C THR A 27 38.29 -29.49 -41.79
N GLU A 28 37.80 -28.29 -41.99
CA GLU A 28 38.62 -27.10 -42.16
C GLU A 28 39.05 -26.61 -40.78
N SER A 29 40.35 -26.63 -40.53
CA SER A 29 41.01 -26.21 -39.30
C SER A 29 40.79 -24.72 -39.09
N ALA A 30 39.75 -24.37 -38.37
CA ALA A 30 39.58 -23.04 -37.82
C ALA A 30 40.53 -22.85 -36.61
N ALA A 31 41.38 -21.86 -36.72
CA ALA A 31 42.21 -21.37 -35.62
C ALA A 31 41.35 -21.11 -34.37
N PRO A 32 41.89 -21.33 -33.14
CA PRO A 32 41.14 -21.06 -31.94
C PRO A 32 40.75 -19.60 -31.92
N SER A 33 39.43 -19.36 -31.99
CA SER A 33 38.88 -18.06 -31.63
C SER A 33 39.34 -17.79 -30.21
N SER A 34 40.16 -16.79 -30.02
CA SER A 34 40.48 -16.24 -28.70
C SER A 34 39.13 -15.96 -28.00
N GLU A 35 38.77 -16.78 -27.05
CA GLU A 35 37.77 -16.36 -26.04
C GLU A 35 38.32 -15.04 -25.48
N VAL A 36 37.67 -13.95 -25.86
CA VAL A 36 37.84 -12.67 -25.18
C VAL A 36 37.33 -12.90 -23.77
N LEU A 37 38.25 -13.23 -22.88
CA LEU A 37 37.98 -13.16 -21.43
C LEU A 37 37.35 -11.79 -21.16
N PRO A 38 36.23 -11.72 -20.47
CA PRO A 38 35.66 -10.43 -20.07
C PRO A 38 36.78 -9.64 -19.42
N SER A 39 37.10 -8.49 -19.96
CA SER A 39 38.07 -7.56 -19.40
C SER A 39 37.64 -7.30 -17.97
N GLU A 40 38.45 -7.65 -16.97
CA GLU A 40 38.23 -7.22 -15.58
C GLU A 40 38.31 -5.70 -15.58
N GLU A 41 37.15 -5.05 -15.65
CA GLU A 41 37.07 -3.61 -15.56
C GLU A 41 37.55 -3.21 -14.15
N THR A 42 38.60 -2.43 -14.08
CA THR A 42 39.14 -1.91 -12.83
C THR A 42 38.16 -0.87 -12.27
N PRO A 43 37.83 -0.90 -10.94
CA PRO A 43 37.02 0.13 -10.32
C PRO A 43 37.61 1.52 -10.59
N PRO A 44 36.79 2.55 -10.86
CA PRO A 44 37.25 3.92 -10.97
C PRO A 44 37.78 4.42 -9.62
N GLU A 45 38.61 5.45 -9.60
CA GLU A 45 39.08 6.07 -8.35
C GLU A 45 37.92 6.76 -7.59
N ALA A 46 36.91 7.21 -8.32
CA ALA A 46 35.71 7.84 -7.78
C ALA A 46 34.55 7.67 -8.77
N LEU A 47 33.32 7.69 -8.25
CA LEU A 47 32.10 7.77 -9.06
C LEU A 47 31.89 9.22 -9.51
N VAL A 48 31.44 9.42 -10.75
CA VAL A 48 31.16 10.75 -11.29
C VAL A 48 29.73 10.79 -11.82
N PHE A 49 28.89 11.65 -11.22
CA PHE A 49 27.53 11.90 -11.68
C PHE A 49 27.32 13.42 -11.81
N ASP A 50 26.74 13.86 -12.91
CA ASP A 50 26.48 15.27 -13.20
C ASP A 50 27.69 16.20 -12.93
N GLY A 51 28.90 15.71 -13.25
CA GLY A 51 30.15 16.41 -13.06
C GLY A 51 30.64 16.52 -11.60
N LYS A 52 29.98 15.84 -10.67
CA LYS A 52 30.40 15.74 -9.26
C LYS A 52 31.07 14.39 -9.01
N SER A 53 32.13 14.41 -8.19
CA SER A 53 32.87 13.21 -7.83
C SER A 53 32.49 12.73 -6.43
N TYR A 54 32.26 11.42 -6.28
CA TYR A 54 31.88 10.77 -5.04
C TYR A 54 32.81 9.60 -4.75
N PRO A 55 33.14 9.31 -3.49
CA PRO A 55 33.93 8.15 -3.13
C PRO A 55 33.17 6.85 -3.40
N LEU A 56 33.85 5.72 -3.57
CA LEU A 56 33.22 4.41 -3.84
C LEU A 56 32.42 3.87 -2.63
N ASP A 57 32.75 4.31 -1.43
CA ASP A 57 32.08 3.95 -0.17
C ASP A 57 30.94 4.89 0.20
N VAL A 58 30.45 5.68 -0.76
CA VAL A 58 29.30 6.56 -0.54
C VAL A 58 28.06 5.75 -0.12
N GLU A 59 27.37 6.22 0.92
CA GLU A 59 26.17 5.54 1.45
C GLU A 59 24.85 6.09 0.87
N SER A 60 24.84 7.32 0.37
CA SER A 60 23.61 7.96 -0.18
C SER A 60 23.96 8.72 -1.44
N LEU A 61 23.19 8.52 -2.51
CA LEU A 61 23.36 9.18 -3.81
C LEU A 61 22.02 9.63 -4.38
N SER A 62 22.06 10.82 -5.01
CA SER A 62 21.01 11.28 -5.92
C SER A 62 21.60 11.40 -7.31
N VAL A 63 21.00 10.70 -8.28
CA VAL A 63 21.53 10.58 -9.65
C VAL A 63 20.45 10.84 -10.69
N GLY A 64 20.85 11.40 -11.83
CA GLY A 64 20.04 11.50 -13.02
C GLY A 64 20.16 10.25 -13.92
N PRO A 65 19.60 10.29 -15.15
CA PRO A 65 19.55 9.14 -16.05
C PRO A 65 20.89 8.79 -16.73
N TYR A 66 21.94 9.55 -16.46
CA TYR A 66 23.23 9.41 -17.12
C TYR A 66 24.24 8.71 -16.23
N GLU A 67 25.19 7.99 -16.87
CA GLU A 67 26.35 7.37 -16.21
C GLU A 67 26.01 6.32 -15.14
N LEU A 68 24.78 5.80 -15.12
CA LEU A 68 24.26 4.87 -14.10
C LEU A 68 25.08 3.56 -13.99
N GLN A 69 25.79 3.16 -15.04
CA GLN A 69 26.64 1.97 -15.01
C GLN A 69 27.76 2.06 -13.96
N GLN A 70 28.16 3.26 -13.54
CA GLN A 70 29.13 3.45 -12.46
C GLN A 70 28.60 3.00 -11.11
N LEU A 71 27.27 2.97 -10.90
CA LEU A 71 26.65 2.52 -9.65
C LEU A 71 27.03 1.08 -9.28
N ARG A 72 27.40 0.25 -10.26
CA ARG A 72 27.87 -1.12 -9.99
C ARG A 72 29.09 -1.18 -9.04
N TRP A 73 29.82 -0.07 -8.90
CA TRP A 73 30.96 0.04 -8.02
C TRP A 73 30.59 0.56 -6.61
N ALA A 74 29.36 1.08 -6.43
CA ALA A 74 28.86 1.61 -5.17
C ALA A 74 28.21 0.50 -4.31
N THR A 75 28.92 -0.60 -4.08
CA THR A 75 28.35 -1.80 -3.42
C THR A 75 27.92 -1.57 -1.97
N GLY A 76 28.42 -0.49 -1.33
CA GLY A 76 28.05 -0.06 0.02
C GLY A 76 26.89 0.95 0.06
N LEU A 77 26.29 1.28 -1.09
CA LEU A 77 25.23 2.27 -1.18
C LEU A 77 23.98 1.77 -0.46
N LYS A 78 23.47 2.58 0.47
CA LYS A 78 22.28 2.31 1.26
C LYS A 78 21.05 3.06 0.74
N GLU A 79 21.24 4.25 0.18
CA GLU A 79 20.16 5.10 -0.30
C GLU A 79 20.44 5.55 -1.72
N LEU A 80 19.50 5.27 -2.62
CA LEU A 80 19.54 5.70 -4.01
C LEU A 80 18.29 6.48 -4.36
N HIS A 81 18.47 7.75 -4.75
CA HIS A 81 17.43 8.59 -5.32
C HIS A 81 17.72 8.80 -6.80
N PHE A 82 16.94 8.14 -7.64
CA PHE A 82 16.98 8.33 -9.08
C PHE A 82 15.94 9.37 -9.50
N SER A 83 16.33 10.33 -10.35
CA SER A 83 15.37 11.29 -10.92
C SER A 83 15.67 11.57 -12.39
N GLY A 84 14.63 11.59 -13.22
CA GLY A 84 14.75 11.89 -14.65
C GLY A 84 13.94 10.97 -15.54
N HIS A 85 14.35 10.82 -16.78
CA HIS A 85 13.74 9.85 -17.71
C HIS A 85 14.16 8.43 -17.37
N ALA A 86 13.29 7.46 -17.64
CA ALA A 86 13.65 6.05 -17.45
C ALA A 86 14.93 5.70 -18.22
N PRO A 87 15.91 5.04 -17.59
CA PRO A 87 17.13 4.63 -18.26
C PRO A 87 16.85 3.46 -19.23
N GLU A 88 17.74 3.22 -20.18
CA GLU A 88 17.65 2.09 -21.10
C GLU A 88 17.76 0.73 -20.38
N SER A 89 18.49 0.68 -19.28
CA SER A 89 18.64 -0.53 -18.45
C SER A 89 18.73 -0.16 -16.97
N TRP A 90 18.19 -1.05 -16.12
CA TRP A 90 18.27 -1.02 -14.67
C TRP A 90 19.33 -1.97 -14.09
N ASP A 91 20.22 -2.55 -14.94
CA ASP A 91 21.17 -3.60 -14.56
C ASP A 91 22.13 -3.20 -13.42
N PHE A 92 22.35 -1.90 -13.22
CA PHE A 92 23.14 -1.40 -12.10
C PHE A 92 22.56 -1.80 -10.73
N LEU A 93 21.24 -2.06 -10.63
CA LEU A 93 20.59 -2.51 -9.40
C LEU A 93 21.10 -3.88 -8.94
N ALA A 94 21.55 -4.74 -9.85
CA ALA A 94 22.02 -6.09 -9.50
C ALA A 94 23.21 -6.08 -8.52
N SER A 95 24.01 -5.02 -8.53
CA SER A 95 25.18 -4.86 -7.64
C SER A 95 24.89 -4.19 -6.29
N LEU A 96 23.70 -3.55 -6.16
CA LEU A 96 23.35 -2.74 -5.00
C LEU A 96 22.69 -3.56 -3.89
N THR A 97 23.33 -4.65 -3.47
CA THR A 97 22.76 -5.59 -2.49
C THR A 97 22.64 -5.03 -1.06
N ALA A 98 23.34 -3.93 -0.75
CA ALA A 98 23.26 -3.23 0.54
C ALA A 98 22.18 -2.12 0.55
N LEU A 99 21.44 -1.93 -0.56
CA LEU A 99 20.49 -0.83 -0.72
C LEU A 99 19.29 -1.02 0.23
N GLU A 100 19.09 -0.04 1.11
CA GLU A 100 18.01 -0.01 2.09
C GLU A 100 16.83 0.86 1.62
N THR A 101 17.13 1.92 0.85
CA THR A 101 16.11 2.85 0.32
C THR A 101 16.31 3.06 -1.17
N LEU A 102 15.27 2.81 -1.95
CA LEU A 102 15.23 3.11 -3.38
C LEU A 102 14.07 4.05 -3.68
N GLN A 103 14.41 5.24 -4.18
CA GLN A 103 13.44 6.20 -4.69
C GLN A 103 13.65 6.41 -6.18
N ILE A 104 12.59 6.25 -6.96
CA ILE A 104 12.57 6.48 -8.41
C ILE A 104 11.54 7.55 -8.70
N SER A 105 11.97 8.67 -9.30
CA SER A 105 11.11 9.78 -9.69
C SER A 105 11.27 10.01 -11.19
N LEU A 106 10.29 9.58 -11.99
CA LEU A 106 10.31 9.75 -13.43
C LEU A 106 9.74 11.09 -13.84
N ALA A 107 10.51 11.84 -14.62
CA ALA A 107 10.11 13.14 -15.13
C ALA A 107 9.02 13.00 -16.20
N ALA A 108 8.31 14.12 -16.45
CA ALA A 108 7.31 14.21 -17.49
C ALA A 108 7.86 13.82 -18.86
N GLY A 109 7.08 13.02 -19.60
CA GLY A 109 7.42 12.54 -20.94
C GLY A 109 6.16 12.11 -21.70
N THR A 110 6.27 11.96 -23.01
CA THR A 110 5.16 11.55 -23.89
C THR A 110 5.08 10.05 -24.09
N ASP A 111 6.21 9.38 -24.03
CA ASP A 111 6.29 7.94 -24.23
C ASP A 111 6.14 7.21 -22.89
N PRO A 112 5.38 6.09 -22.86
CA PRO A 112 5.25 5.29 -21.68
C PRO A 112 6.61 4.75 -21.20
N ALA A 113 6.91 4.93 -19.90
CA ALA A 113 8.11 4.35 -19.30
C ALA A 113 7.87 2.87 -18.95
N GLU A 114 8.92 2.06 -19.08
CA GLU A 114 8.93 0.66 -18.65
C GLU A 114 9.89 0.52 -17.46
N LEU A 115 9.41 -0.11 -16.38
CA LEU A 115 10.19 -0.34 -15.16
C LEU A 115 10.21 -1.85 -14.83
N PRO A 116 11.02 -2.64 -15.53
CA PRO A 116 11.13 -4.08 -15.29
C PRO A 116 12.10 -4.36 -14.15
N LEU A 117 11.73 -4.04 -12.90
CA LEU A 117 12.61 -4.21 -11.74
C LEU A 117 12.59 -5.64 -11.17
N ASP A 118 11.67 -6.48 -11.61
CA ASP A 118 11.47 -7.85 -11.13
C ASP A 118 12.63 -8.82 -11.43
N GLY A 119 13.57 -8.40 -12.29
CA GLY A 119 14.83 -9.11 -12.55
C GLY A 119 15.87 -8.99 -11.43
N TYR A 120 15.66 -8.07 -10.47
CA TYR A 120 16.67 -7.73 -9.46
C TYR A 120 16.25 -8.16 -8.07
N ALA A 121 17.21 -8.72 -7.30
CA ALA A 121 17.04 -9.04 -5.90
C ALA A 121 17.72 -7.98 -5.04
N LEU A 122 16.92 -7.31 -4.19
CA LEU A 122 17.38 -6.25 -3.28
C LEU A 122 17.13 -6.68 -1.82
N PRO A 123 17.97 -7.57 -1.27
CA PRO A 123 17.69 -8.25 0.00
C PRO A 123 17.72 -7.33 1.22
N ALA A 124 18.42 -6.19 1.14
CA ALA A 124 18.50 -5.22 2.23
C ALA A 124 17.45 -4.12 2.15
N LEU A 125 16.61 -4.10 1.07
CA LEU A 125 15.67 -3.02 0.83
C LEU A 125 14.58 -2.99 1.90
N LYS A 126 14.37 -1.82 2.50
CA LYS A 126 13.36 -1.54 3.52
C LYS A 126 12.26 -0.61 3.01
N SER A 127 12.64 0.35 2.15
CA SER A 127 11.71 1.34 1.61
C SER A 127 11.87 1.47 0.10
N LEU A 128 10.74 1.39 -0.60
CA LEU A 128 10.65 1.57 -2.05
C LEU A 128 9.63 2.66 -2.36
N GLN A 129 10.05 3.70 -3.07
CA GLN A 129 9.16 4.75 -3.55
C GLN A 129 9.32 4.94 -5.04
N ILE A 130 8.23 4.89 -5.78
CA ILE A 130 8.19 5.11 -7.22
C ILE A 130 7.14 6.17 -7.54
N SER A 131 7.56 7.24 -8.18
CA SER A 131 6.67 8.29 -8.67
C SER A 131 6.95 8.56 -10.15
N ALA A 132 5.91 8.86 -10.92
CA ALA A 132 6.07 9.22 -12.32
C ALA A 132 5.07 10.29 -12.76
N GLU A 133 5.58 11.33 -13.41
CA GLU A 133 4.79 12.34 -14.11
C GLU A 133 4.47 11.94 -15.56
N CYS A 134 5.19 10.92 -16.11
CA CYS A 134 4.90 10.33 -17.41
C CYS A 134 3.98 9.10 -17.27
N PRO A 135 3.28 8.68 -18.35
CA PRO A 135 2.60 7.39 -18.36
C PRO A 135 3.59 6.24 -18.12
N VAL A 136 3.15 5.20 -17.43
CA VAL A 136 3.93 3.97 -17.23
C VAL A 136 3.23 2.83 -17.95
N GLY A 137 3.95 2.12 -18.81
CA GLY A 137 3.45 0.93 -19.48
C GLY A 137 3.35 -0.24 -18.48
N THR A 138 4.52 -0.76 -18.11
CA THR A 138 4.61 -1.85 -17.13
C THR A 138 5.53 -1.44 -15.98
N LEU A 139 5.09 -1.67 -14.76
CA LEU A 139 5.90 -1.63 -13.55
C LEU A 139 5.89 -3.01 -12.90
N SER A 140 7.03 -3.68 -12.91
CA SER A 140 7.26 -4.94 -12.19
C SER A 140 8.27 -4.69 -11.07
N LEU A 141 7.90 -4.99 -9.82
CA LEU A 141 8.69 -4.66 -8.65
C LEU A 141 9.79 -5.70 -8.35
N PRO A 142 10.91 -5.30 -7.70
CA PRO A 142 12.03 -6.17 -7.44
C PRO A 142 11.68 -7.26 -6.41
N GLN A 143 12.48 -8.33 -6.39
CA GLN A 143 12.41 -9.31 -5.31
C GLN A 143 13.00 -8.71 -4.04
N ALA A 144 12.15 -8.32 -3.11
CA ALA A 144 12.51 -7.69 -1.86
C ALA A 144 11.48 -7.96 -0.76
N ALA A 145 11.92 -7.80 0.51
CA ALA A 145 11.04 -7.75 1.67
C ALA A 145 11.13 -6.36 2.29
N VAL A 146 10.14 -5.50 2.02
CA VAL A 146 10.16 -4.09 2.43
C VAL A 146 9.20 -3.82 3.58
N GLU A 147 9.52 -2.81 4.39
CA GLU A 147 8.60 -2.28 5.40
C GLU A 147 7.51 -1.45 4.72
N SER A 148 7.91 -0.62 3.73
CA SER A 148 6.99 0.25 3.01
C SER A 148 7.28 0.31 1.51
N CYS A 149 6.20 0.34 0.72
CA CYS A 149 6.25 0.56 -0.73
C CYS A 149 5.20 1.61 -1.11
N THR A 150 5.64 2.71 -1.73
CA THR A 150 4.76 3.77 -2.23
C THR A 150 4.87 3.86 -3.75
N VAL A 151 3.73 3.84 -4.43
CA VAL A 151 3.62 3.96 -5.89
C VAL A 151 2.65 5.09 -6.23
N GLU A 152 3.17 6.18 -6.80
CA GLU A 152 2.42 7.38 -7.18
C GLU A 152 2.52 7.60 -8.70
N LEU A 153 1.48 7.22 -9.46
CA LEU A 153 1.49 7.25 -10.91
C LEU A 153 0.23 7.90 -11.47
N SER A 154 0.39 8.76 -12.47
CA SER A 154 -0.74 9.37 -13.17
C SER A 154 -1.50 8.35 -14.03
N ALA A 155 -0.79 7.44 -14.69
CA ALA A 155 -1.36 6.35 -15.47
C ALA A 155 -0.38 5.18 -15.53
N VAL A 156 -0.89 3.97 -15.36
CA VAL A 156 -0.11 2.74 -15.50
C VAL A 156 -1.00 1.66 -16.12
N LYS A 157 -0.42 0.90 -17.05
CA LYS A 157 -1.14 -0.18 -17.72
C LYS A 157 -1.11 -1.47 -16.91
N SER A 158 0.07 -1.84 -16.39
CA SER A 158 0.26 -3.07 -15.62
C SER A 158 1.16 -2.83 -14.41
N LEU A 159 0.72 -3.33 -13.26
CA LEU A 159 1.45 -3.32 -11.99
C LEU A 159 1.65 -4.75 -11.50
N ASP A 160 2.89 -5.16 -11.28
CA ASP A 160 3.23 -6.49 -10.76
C ASP A 160 4.08 -6.40 -9.49
N PHE A 161 3.47 -6.75 -8.37
CA PHE A 161 4.07 -6.85 -7.03
C PHE A 161 4.39 -8.30 -6.65
N SER A 162 4.23 -9.28 -7.55
CA SER A 162 4.27 -10.71 -7.23
C SER A 162 5.55 -11.17 -6.53
N LYS A 163 6.66 -10.46 -6.72
CA LYS A 163 7.96 -10.76 -6.11
C LYS A 163 8.24 -9.94 -4.84
N LEU A 164 7.35 -8.99 -4.50
CA LEU A 164 7.49 -8.15 -3.33
C LEU A 164 6.76 -8.75 -2.14
N THR A 165 7.41 -8.73 -0.98
CA THR A 165 6.75 -8.87 0.33
C THR A 165 6.82 -7.52 1.02
N ALA A 166 5.68 -6.96 1.43
CA ALA A 166 5.63 -5.63 2.01
C ALA A 166 4.79 -5.61 3.30
N GLY A 167 5.25 -4.84 4.28
CA GLY A 167 4.45 -4.48 5.45
C GLY A 167 3.31 -3.57 5.03
N GLU A 168 3.62 -2.49 4.33
CA GLU A 168 2.64 -1.52 3.84
C GLU A 168 2.86 -1.23 2.35
N VAL A 169 1.76 -1.21 1.58
CA VAL A 169 1.74 -0.74 0.19
C VAL A 169 0.74 0.41 0.08
N GLN A 170 1.22 1.55 -0.37
CA GLN A 170 0.39 2.70 -0.74
C GLN A 170 0.44 2.91 -2.24
N MET A 171 -0.72 2.91 -2.89
CA MET A 171 -0.87 3.22 -4.31
C MET A 171 -1.75 4.46 -4.47
N VAL A 172 -1.22 5.46 -5.16
CA VAL A 172 -1.94 6.66 -5.56
C VAL A 172 -1.96 6.69 -7.08
N LEU A 173 -3.10 6.35 -7.67
CA LEU A 173 -3.27 6.25 -9.11
C LEU A 173 -4.47 7.07 -9.57
N SER A 174 -4.38 7.70 -10.75
CA SER A 174 -5.53 8.45 -11.31
C SER A 174 -6.55 7.55 -12.02
N ALA A 175 -6.21 6.28 -12.28
CA ALA A 175 -7.10 5.28 -12.88
C ALA A 175 -6.62 3.86 -12.52
N ALA A 176 -7.56 2.92 -12.52
CA ALA A 176 -7.23 1.51 -12.30
C ALA A 176 -6.34 0.96 -13.43
N PRO A 177 -5.28 0.19 -13.12
CA PRO A 177 -4.48 -0.49 -14.13
C PRO A 177 -5.28 -1.62 -14.80
N GLU A 178 -4.90 -1.98 -16.04
CA GLU A 178 -5.51 -3.13 -16.74
C GLU A 178 -5.14 -4.47 -16.09
N ALA A 179 -3.97 -4.54 -15.47
CA ALA A 179 -3.52 -5.71 -14.71
C ALA A 179 -2.86 -5.26 -13.41
N LEU A 180 -3.29 -5.88 -12.30
CA LEU A 180 -2.76 -5.64 -10.96
C LEU A 180 -2.52 -6.99 -10.29
N ILE A 181 -1.25 -7.32 -10.05
CA ILE A 181 -0.84 -8.58 -9.45
C ILE A 181 -0.15 -8.26 -8.13
N PHE A 182 -0.64 -8.80 -7.04
CA PHE A 182 -0.04 -8.60 -5.73
C PHE A 182 0.86 -9.78 -5.31
N GLY A 183 1.87 -9.46 -4.50
CA GLY A 183 2.63 -10.41 -3.71
C GLY A 183 2.03 -10.56 -2.32
N SER A 184 2.89 -10.65 -1.30
CA SER A 184 2.45 -10.69 0.09
C SER A 184 2.46 -9.28 0.69
N VAL A 185 1.28 -8.79 1.11
CA VAL A 185 1.08 -7.44 1.65
C VAL A 185 0.28 -7.55 2.94
N GLN A 186 0.66 -6.80 3.99
CA GLN A 186 -0.07 -6.78 5.26
C GLN A 186 -1.09 -5.64 5.31
N SER A 187 -0.69 -4.44 4.86
CA SER A 187 -1.53 -3.25 4.80
C SER A 187 -1.52 -2.68 3.39
N LEU A 188 -2.72 -2.45 2.81
CA LEU A 188 -2.88 -1.94 1.46
C LEU A 188 -3.72 -0.67 1.46
N SER A 189 -3.21 0.39 0.84
CA SER A 189 -3.95 1.63 0.58
C SER A 189 -4.05 1.88 -0.93
N CYS A 190 -5.27 2.07 -1.42
CA CYS A 190 -5.57 2.41 -2.80
C CYS A 190 -6.27 3.76 -2.85
N GLU A 191 -5.65 4.75 -3.48
CA GLU A 191 -6.14 6.11 -3.59
C GLU A 191 -6.30 6.52 -5.06
N GLY A 192 -7.47 7.13 -5.39
CA GLY A 192 -7.79 7.66 -6.71
C GLY A 192 -8.27 6.61 -7.73
N PHE A 193 -8.38 5.34 -7.34
CA PHE A 193 -8.90 4.28 -8.20
C PHE A 193 -9.58 3.17 -7.41
N ALA A 194 -10.49 2.43 -8.06
CA ALA A 194 -11.09 1.22 -7.51
C ALA A 194 -10.32 0.00 -8.04
N PRO A 195 -9.62 -0.75 -7.16
CA PRO A 195 -8.93 -1.97 -7.58
C PRO A 195 -9.92 -3.08 -7.93
N ASP A 196 -9.51 -4.03 -8.77
CA ASP A 196 -10.32 -5.19 -9.10
C ASP A 196 -10.60 -6.06 -7.86
N VAL A 197 -11.86 -6.40 -7.67
CA VAL A 197 -12.34 -7.16 -6.50
C VAL A 197 -11.66 -8.53 -6.39
N ALA A 198 -11.47 -9.24 -7.50
CA ALA A 198 -10.82 -10.56 -7.48
C ALA A 198 -9.36 -10.48 -7.02
N SER A 199 -8.66 -9.41 -7.39
CA SER A 199 -7.30 -9.14 -6.92
C SER A 199 -7.26 -8.87 -5.42
N LEU A 200 -8.25 -8.16 -4.86
CA LEU A 200 -8.35 -7.89 -3.42
C LEU A 200 -8.67 -9.15 -2.61
N GLN A 201 -9.64 -9.96 -3.05
CA GLN A 201 -10.07 -11.17 -2.33
C GLN A 201 -8.94 -12.18 -2.13
N ALA A 202 -7.97 -12.22 -3.05
CA ALA A 202 -6.83 -13.13 -2.96
C ALA A 202 -5.77 -12.69 -1.93
N LEU A 203 -5.89 -11.47 -1.37
CA LEU A 203 -4.86 -10.89 -0.51
C LEU A 203 -5.07 -11.24 0.96
N PRO A 204 -4.03 -11.69 1.67
CA PRO A 204 -4.06 -11.91 3.11
C PRO A 204 -3.79 -10.63 3.91
N VAL A 205 -4.39 -9.49 3.49
CA VAL A 205 -4.19 -8.20 4.18
C VAL A 205 -4.98 -8.15 5.48
N SER A 206 -4.40 -7.52 6.50
CA SER A 206 -5.08 -7.20 7.75
C SER A 206 -5.69 -5.79 7.75
N GLU A 207 -5.14 -4.89 6.94
CA GLU A 207 -5.64 -3.53 6.78
C GLU A 207 -5.84 -3.19 5.31
N LEU A 208 -7.00 -2.61 4.97
CA LEU A 208 -7.35 -2.14 3.63
C LEU A 208 -7.89 -0.72 3.69
N SER A 209 -7.35 0.17 2.86
CA SER A 209 -7.83 1.55 2.71
C SER A 209 -8.23 1.81 1.26
N LEU A 210 -9.45 2.31 1.05
CA LEU A 210 -10.03 2.61 -0.26
C LEU A 210 -10.61 4.02 -0.28
N THR A 211 -10.38 4.77 -1.37
CA THR A 211 -10.96 6.11 -1.55
C THR A 211 -12.04 6.16 -2.62
N GLU A 212 -12.07 5.21 -3.53
CA GLU A 212 -13.07 5.14 -4.59
C GLU A 212 -14.14 4.09 -4.29
N ALA A 213 -15.40 4.53 -4.29
CA ALA A 213 -16.54 3.68 -3.95
C ALA A 213 -16.70 2.51 -4.93
N GLN A 214 -16.85 1.32 -4.36
CA GLN A 214 -17.09 0.07 -5.09
C GLN A 214 -17.93 -0.88 -4.23
N PRO A 215 -18.51 -1.96 -4.79
CA PRO A 215 -19.23 -2.96 -4.01
C PRO A 215 -18.33 -3.59 -2.94
N LEU A 216 -18.84 -3.75 -1.71
CA LEU A 216 -18.09 -4.24 -0.55
C LEU A 216 -18.38 -5.72 -0.21
N ASP A 217 -19.11 -6.45 -1.05
CA ASP A 217 -19.47 -7.86 -0.82
C ASP A 217 -18.23 -8.74 -0.60
N PHE A 218 -17.11 -8.39 -1.23
CA PHE A 218 -15.84 -9.11 -1.10
C PHE A 218 -15.25 -9.08 0.31
N VAL A 219 -15.59 -8.08 1.12
CA VAL A 219 -15.04 -7.93 2.48
C VAL A 219 -15.41 -9.12 3.37
N ALA A 220 -16.60 -9.70 3.18
CA ALA A 220 -17.02 -10.87 3.94
C ALA A 220 -16.16 -12.14 3.65
N GLU A 221 -15.50 -12.18 2.50
CA GLU A 221 -14.64 -13.31 2.09
C GLU A 221 -13.17 -13.11 2.53
N MET A 222 -12.79 -11.89 2.92
CA MET A 222 -11.43 -11.54 3.37
C MET A 222 -11.24 -11.87 4.85
N SER A 223 -11.02 -13.15 5.17
CA SER A 223 -10.94 -13.63 6.56
C SER A 223 -9.79 -13.06 7.39
N SER A 224 -8.78 -12.49 6.75
CA SER A 224 -7.62 -11.84 7.41
C SER A 224 -7.83 -10.35 7.65
N LEU A 225 -8.87 -9.75 7.06
CA LEU A 225 -9.10 -8.32 7.15
C LEU A 225 -9.71 -7.97 8.50
N GLU A 226 -8.97 -7.19 9.30
CA GLU A 226 -9.40 -6.72 10.61
C GLU A 226 -9.78 -5.24 10.58
N HIS A 227 -9.13 -4.44 9.74
CA HIS A 227 -9.33 -3.00 9.65
C HIS A 227 -9.63 -2.56 8.21
N LEU A 228 -10.80 -1.95 8.00
CA LEU A 228 -11.19 -1.32 6.75
C LEU A 228 -11.29 0.20 6.93
N ARG A 229 -10.65 0.94 6.03
CA ARG A 229 -10.75 2.41 5.96
C ARG A 229 -11.39 2.78 4.63
N LEU A 230 -12.49 3.52 4.69
CA LEU A 230 -13.20 4.03 3.53
C LEU A 230 -13.22 5.55 3.58
N SER A 231 -12.87 6.19 2.50
CA SER A 231 -12.90 7.65 2.38
C SER A 231 -13.71 8.07 1.15
N GLY A 232 -14.50 9.14 1.27
CA GLY A 232 -15.35 9.61 0.18
C GLY A 232 -16.80 9.20 0.35
N SER A 233 -17.63 9.50 -0.65
CA SER A 233 -19.07 9.25 -0.64
C SER A 233 -19.46 8.09 -1.58
N GLY A 234 -20.68 7.59 -1.45
CA GLY A 234 -21.23 6.58 -2.34
C GLY A 234 -21.01 5.12 -1.93
N TRP A 235 -20.49 4.89 -0.73
CA TRP A 235 -20.29 3.54 -0.21
C TRP A 235 -21.60 2.88 0.21
N GLU A 236 -21.83 1.65 -0.25
CA GLU A 236 -22.92 0.78 0.24
C GLU A 236 -22.38 -0.09 1.37
N LEU A 237 -22.68 0.29 2.64
CA LEU A 237 -22.10 -0.34 3.82
C LEU A 237 -22.84 -1.60 4.29
N ALA A 238 -24.00 -1.92 3.72
CA ALA A 238 -24.80 -3.07 4.14
C ALA A 238 -24.04 -4.43 4.13
N PRO A 239 -23.13 -4.72 3.18
CA PRO A 239 -22.34 -5.96 3.19
C PRO A 239 -21.46 -6.10 4.42
N LEU A 240 -21.04 -4.98 5.05
CA LEU A 240 -20.16 -5.00 6.23
C LEU A 240 -20.86 -5.58 7.48
N ALA A 241 -22.20 -5.59 7.51
CA ALA A 241 -22.95 -6.18 8.63
C ALA A 241 -22.69 -7.69 8.80
N GLN A 242 -22.25 -8.38 7.74
CA GLN A 242 -21.99 -9.82 7.74
C GLN A 242 -20.47 -10.13 7.68
N SER A 243 -19.62 -9.12 7.70
CA SER A 243 -18.16 -9.32 7.69
C SER A 243 -17.63 -9.63 9.08
N GLY A 244 -16.45 -10.26 9.13
CA GLY A 244 -15.69 -10.47 10.37
C GLY A 244 -14.87 -9.24 10.82
N LEU A 245 -15.15 -8.08 10.27
CA LEU A 245 -14.40 -6.85 10.48
C LEU A 245 -14.49 -6.37 11.93
N LEU A 246 -13.34 -6.06 12.53
CA LEU A 246 -13.27 -5.55 13.92
C LEU A 246 -13.18 -4.03 13.98
N ARG A 247 -12.52 -3.41 12.99
CA ARG A 247 -12.30 -1.96 12.98
C ARG A 247 -12.73 -1.35 11.66
N LEU A 248 -13.51 -0.27 11.72
CA LEU A 248 -13.98 0.47 10.56
C LEU A 248 -13.68 1.97 10.73
N SER A 249 -13.06 2.57 9.73
CA SER A 249 -12.87 4.03 9.63
C SER A 249 -13.62 4.57 8.44
N LEU A 250 -14.51 5.53 8.66
CA LEU A 250 -15.31 6.16 7.60
C LEU A 250 -15.01 7.67 7.60
N SER A 251 -14.31 8.16 6.58
CA SER A 251 -14.02 9.58 6.40
C SER A 251 -14.79 10.13 5.20
N ARG A 252 -15.48 11.25 5.41
CA ARG A 252 -16.38 11.86 4.39
C ARG A 252 -17.49 10.92 3.91
N CYS A 253 -17.78 9.90 4.69
CA CYS A 253 -18.87 8.97 4.47
C CYS A 253 -20.03 9.42 5.34
N GLY A 254 -21.00 10.12 4.76
CA GLY A 254 -22.23 10.50 5.47
C GLY A 254 -23.31 9.44 5.29
N GLY A 255 -24.32 9.47 6.18
CA GLY A 255 -25.54 8.68 6.03
C GLY A 255 -25.91 7.85 7.22
N ASP A 256 -26.89 6.99 7.02
CA ASP A 256 -27.43 6.08 8.04
C ASP A 256 -26.51 4.85 8.19
N LEU A 257 -25.99 4.64 9.40
CA LEU A 257 -25.14 3.50 9.75
C LEU A 257 -25.93 2.41 10.52
N SER A 258 -27.25 2.49 10.59
CA SER A 258 -28.08 1.53 11.34
C SER A 258 -27.90 0.08 10.88
N MET A 259 -27.51 -0.15 9.61
CA MET A 259 -27.18 -1.48 9.10
C MET A 259 -25.98 -2.12 9.81
N LEU A 260 -25.08 -1.33 10.41
CA LEU A 260 -23.90 -1.83 11.12
C LEU A 260 -24.22 -2.30 12.55
N THR A 261 -25.42 -2.05 13.06
CA THR A 261 -25.80 -2.41 14.46
C THR A 261 -25.75 -3.92 14.74
N GLN A 262 -25.77 -4.76 13.68
CA GLN A 262 -25.66 -6.21 13.77
C GLN A 262 -24.28 -6.74 13.38
N SER A 263 -23.32 -5.86 13.07
CA SER A 263 -21.95 -6.25 12.69
C SER A 263 -21.12 -6.64 13.92
N SER A 264 -19.93 -7.21 13.67
CA SER A 264 -18.91 -7.51 14.68
C SER A 264 -17.96 -6.35 14.95
N ILE A 265 -18.20 -5.15 14.38
CA ILE A 265 -17.32 -4.02 14.49
C ILE A 265 -17.25 -3.54 15.94
N GLU A 266 -16.05 -3.58 16.53
CA GLU A 266 -15.76 -3.17 17.90
C GLU A 266 -15.21 -1.73 17.97
N HIS A 267 -14.52 -1.29 16.91
CA HIS A 267 -13.88 0.02 16.84
C HIS A 267 -14.37 0.79 15.62
N LEU A 268 -15.02 1.93 15.84
CA LEU A 268 -15.56 2.79 14.79
C LEU A 268 -14.94 4.19 14.85
N ILE A 269 -14.41 4.66 13.72
CA ILE A 269 -13.75 5.96 13.58
C ILE A 269 -14.53 6.79 12.56
N LEU A 270 -15.09 7.91 12.98
CA LEU A 270 -15.98 8.79 12.21
C LEU A 270 -15.54 10.26 12.34
N PRO A 271 -14.41 10.67 11.72
CA PRO A 271 -13.85 12.00 11.93
C PRO A 271 -14.74 13.15 11.40
N ASP A 272 -15.56 12.87 10.38
CA ASP A 272 -16.37 13.87 9.67
C ASP A 272 -17.87 13.54 9.64
N ALA A 273 -18.34 12.67 10.57
CA ALA A 273 -19.74 12.26 10.62
C ALA A 273 -20.65 13.41 11.06
N SER A 274 -21.92 13.37 10.64
CA SER A 274 -22.96 14.24 11.19
C SER A 274 -23.52 13.69 12.49
N THR A 275 -24.24 14.52 13.23
CA THR A 275 -24.96 14.10 14.43
C THR A 275 -25.98 12.99 14.14
N GLU A 276 -26.67 13.05 13.00
CA GLU A 276 -27.63 12.02 12.57
C GLU A 276 -26.91 10.70 12.27
N THR A 277 -25.73 10.77 11.66
CA THR A 277 -24.89 9.57 11.40
C THR A 277 -24.51 8.89 12.71
N VAL A 278 -24.06 9.65 13.71
CA VAL A 278 -23.70 9.12 15.04
C VAL A 278 -24.94 8.56 15.75
N ALA A 279 -26.09 9.24 15.68
CA ALA A 279 -27.34 8.79 16.26
C ALA A 279 -27.85 7.46 15.67
N SER A 280 -27.55 7.18 14.40
CA SER A 280 -27.95 5.93 13.74
C SER A 280 -27.26 4.68 14.28
N LEU A 281 -26.19 4.82 15.09
CA LEU A 281 -25.50 3.72 15.77
C LEU A 281 -26.29 3.15 16.97
N ALA A 282 -27.46 3.71 17.29
CA ALA A 282 -28.24 3.33 18.48
C ALA A 282 -28.44 1.80 18.56
N GLY A 283 -28.09 1.21 19.71
CA GLY A 283 -28.25 -0.21 19.97
C GLY A 283 -27.12 -1.10 19.41
N MET A 284 -26.02 -0.54 18.86
CA MET A 284 -24.88 -1.31 18.38
C MET A 284 -24.15 -1.95 19.57
N ALA A 285 -24.44 -3.24 19.80
CA ALA A 285 -23.94 -3.97 20.96
C ALA A 285 -22.46 -4.40 20.85
N SER A 286 -21.92 -4.50 19.63
CA SER A 286 -20.52 -4.86 19.40
C SER A 286 -19.55 -3.71 19.68
N LEU A 287 -20.01 -2.45 19.68
CA LEU A 287 -19.16 -1.29 19.72
C LEU A 287 -18.54 -1.06 21.11
N HIS A 288 -17.19 -1.11 21.18
CA HIS A 288 -16.39 -0.86 22.38
C HIS A 288 -15.69 0.49 22.33
N THR A 289 -15.29 0.93 21.14
CA THR A 289 -14.57 2.18 20.95
C THR A 289 -15.22 2.99 19.83
N LEU A 290 -15.53 4.24 20.15
CA LEU A 290 -16.03 5.22 19.19
C LEU A 290 -15.10 6.42 19.12
N GLN A 291 -14.71 6.82 17.92
CA GLN A 291 -13.95 8.05 17.67
C GLN A 291 -14.75 8.98 16.79
N VAL A 292 -15.02 10.20 17.28
CA VAL A 292 -15.79 11.23 16.58
C VAL A 292 -15.16 12.62 16.76
N SER A 293 -15.57 13.59 15.94
CA SER A 293 -15.26 14.99 16.19
C SER A 293 -16.35 15.66 17.03
N ASP A 294 -16.01 16.75 17.70
CA ASP A 294 -16.95 17.57 18.46
C ASP A 294 -18.06 18.16 17.57
N ALA A 295 -17.73 18.51 16.32
CA ALA A 295 -18.71 18.99 15.35
C ALA A 295 -19.74 17.92 14.95
N ALA A 296 -19.33 16.64 14.90
CA ALA A 296 -20.20 15.51 14.62
C ALA A 296 -21.06 15.10 15.82
N ALA A 297 -20.60 15.42 17.02
CA ALA A 297 -21.15 14.93 18.28
C ALA A 297 -21.90 16.01 19.08
N GLN A 298 -22.63 16.90 18.40
CA GLN A 298 -23.45 17.95 19.06
C GLN A 298 -24.57 17.37 19.94
N ASP A 299 -24.97 16.12 19.70
CA ASP A 299 -25.84 15.35 20.55
C ASP A 299 -25.30 13.91 20.66
N LEU A 300 -24.89 13.53 21.86
CA LEU A 300 -24.37 12.20 22.17
C LEU A 300 -25.38 11.35 23.00
N ALA A 301 -26.68 11.63 22.93
CA ALA A 301 -27.70 10.81 23.58
C ALA A 301 -27.59 9.33 23.17
N VAL A 302 -27.06 9.05 21.97
CA VAL A 302 -26.77 7.68 21.48
C VAL A 302 -25.87 6.89 22.44
N LEU A 303 -24.94 7.55 23.16
CA LEU A 303 -24.05 6.88 24.12
C LEU A 303 -24.83 6.06 25.18
N GLU A 304 -26.04 6.48 25.54
CA GLU A 304 -26.88 5.75 26.50
C GLU A 304 -27.42 4.44 25.91
N THR A 305 -27.46 4.32 24.60
CA THR A 305 -27.97 3.16 23.85
C THR A 305 -26.90 2.18 23.42
N LEU A 306 -25.61 2.52 23.65
CA LEU A 306 -24.44 1.70 23.33
C LEU A 306 -23.99 0.92 24.57
N PRO A 307 -24.45 -0.33 24.77
CA PRO A 307 -24.34 -1.01 26.08
C PRO A 307 -22.90 -1.38 26.44
N ASN A 308 -22.05 -1.62 25.45
CA ASN A 308 -20.68 -2.10 25.64
C ASN A 308 -19.62 -1.04 25.28
N LEU A 309 -20.04 0.22 25.05
CA LEU A 309 -19.08 1.27 24.73
C LEU A 309 -18.24 1.62 25.97
N GLU A 310 -16.95 1.38 25.88
CA GLU A 310 -15.95 1.58 26.93
C GLU A 310 -15.16 2.86 26.72
N THR A 311 -14.81 3.18 25.47
CA THR A 311 -13.92 4.29 25.16
C THR A 311 -14.50 5.21 24.10
N LEU A 312 -14.53 6.49 24.40
CA LEU A 312 -14.87 7.57 23.47
C LEU A 312 -13.63 8.43 23.21
N PHE A 313 -13.20 8.49 21.95
CA PHE A 313 -12.20 9.45 21.48
C PHE A 313 -12.93 10.64 20.86
N LEU A 314 -12.66 11.82 21.38
CA LEU A 314 -13.28 13.06 20.94
C LEU A 314 -12.22 14.02 20.39
N ASN A 315 -12.31 14.30 19.09
CA ASN A 315 -11.48 15.32 18.46
C ASN A 315 -12.13 16.69 18.68
N VAL A 316 -11.51 17.52 19.49
CA VAL A 316 -11.99 18.86 19.82
C VAL A 316 -11.26 19.94 19.04
N ALA A 317 -12.01 20.84 18.38
CA ALA A 317 -11.45 21.91 17.54
C ALA A 317 -10.75 23.00 18.36
N SER A 318 -11.19 23.23 19.59
CA SER A 318 -10.56 24.17 20.52
C SER A 318 -10.31 23.50 21.86
N GLN A 319 -9.05 23.50 22.32
CA GLN A 319 -8.72 23.05 23.66
C GLN A 319 -8.61 24.26 24.59
N SER A 320 -9.28 24.21 25.73
CA SER A 320 -8.86 25.01 26.86
C SER A 320 -7.40 24.67 27.19
N ALA A 321 -6.58 25.68 27.46
CA ALA A 321 -5.17 25.48 27.81
C ALA A 321 -4.96 24.60 29.06
N ALA A 322 -6.03 24.31 29.80
CA ALA A 322 -6.06 23.46 30.98
C ALA A 322 -6.20 21.97 30.65
N ILE A 323 -6.70 21.62 29.45
CA ILE A 323 -6.99 20.23 29.06
C ILE A 323 -6.06 19.88 27.88
N GLY A 324 -4.99 19.16 28.17
CA GLY A 324 -4.07 18.64 27.15
C GLY A 324 -4.65 17.44 26.39
N ASN A 325 -3.96 17.00 25.31
CA ASN A 325 -4.25 15.72 24.67
C ASN A 325 -4.07 14.59 25.67
N GLY A 326 -5.07 13.73 25.83
CA GLY A 326 -4.96 12.57 26.68
C GLY A 326 -6.29 12.09 27.28
N GLU A 327 -6.17 11.13 28.17
CA GLU A 327 -7.31 10.58 28.90
C GLU A 327 -7.82 11.58 29.95
N LEU A 328 -9.11 11.90 29.87
CA LEU A 328 -9.79 12.72 30.87
C LEU A 328 -10.24 11.83 32.04
N LYS A 329 -9.51 11.93 33.15
CA LYS A 329 -9.76 11.10 34.35
C LYS A 329 -10.70 11.76 35.35
N ASP A 330 -10.80 13.08 35.34
CA ASP A 330 -11.61 13.85 36.26
C ASP A 330 -12.77 14.53 35.53
N ALA A 331 -13.99 14.11 35.86
CA ALA A 331 -15.19 14.68 35.27
C ALA A 331 -15.38 16.19 35.59
N ALA A 332 -14.73 16.70 36.65
CA ALA A 332 -14.76 18.12 36.97
C ALA A 332 -14.08 19.00 35.91
N LEU A 333 -13.06 18.44 35.21
CA LEU A 333 -12.38 19.13 34.12
C LEU A 333 -13.27 19.32 32.89
N LEU A 334 -14.38 18.58 32.76
CA LEU A 334 -15.35 18.78 31.67
C LEU A 334 -15.94 20.21 31.68
N ASP A 335 -16.10 20.81 32.86
CA ASP A 335 -16.67 22.15 32.96
C ASP A 335 -15.73 23.24 32.37
N GLU A 336 -14.47 22.91 32.15
CA GLU A 336 -13.46 23.76 31.48
C GLU A 336 -13.39 23.52 29.96
N LEU A 337 -14.13 22.54 29.44
CA LEU A 337 -14.08 22.18 28.00
C LEU A 337 -15.00 23.11 27.21
N GLU A 338 -14.43 23.89 26.31
CA GLU A 338 -15.18 24.65 25.31
C GLU A 338 -15.57 23.74 24.14
N THR A 339 -16.74 23.14 24.22
CA THR A 339 -17.26 22.22 23.20
C THR A 339 -18.76 22.46 22.98
N PRO A 340 -19.29 22.27 21.75
CA PRO A 340 -20.72 22.28 21.49
C PRO A 340 -21.48 21.09 22.10
N ILE A 341 -20.78 20.08 22.61
CA ILE A 341 -21.38 18.86 23.15
C ILE A 341 -22.00 19.14 24.52
N PRO A 342 -23.23 18.66 24.79
CA PRO A 342 -23.82 18.73 26.09
C PRO A 342 -22.98 17.97 27.14
N LEU A 343 -22.38 18.69 28.10
CA LEU A 343 -21.45 18.12 29.07
C LEU A 343 -22.10 17.05 29.95
N GLU A 344 -23.39 17.13 30.19
CA GLU A 344 -24.14 16.14 30.99
C GLU A 344 -24.13 14.74 30.35
N GLN A 345 -24.11 14.65 29.02
CA GLN A 345 -24.00 13.38 28.31
C GLN A 345 -22.61 12.74 28.50
N LEU A 346 -21.55 13.56 28.45
CA LEU A 346 -20.20 13.10 28.75
C LEU A 346 -20.02 12.70 30.20
N LYS A 347 -20.57 13.47 31.14
CA LYS A 347 -20.58 13.13 32.58
C LYS A 347 -21.31 11.80 32.83
N SER A 348 -22.47 11.60 32.21
CA SER A 348 -23.21 10.34 32.28
C SER A 348 -22.39 9.17 31.78
N PHE A 349 -21.70 9.33 30.66
CA PHE A 349 -20.82 8.30 30.11
C PHE A 349 -19.67 7.93 31.07
N LEU A 350 -18.97 8.92 31.63
CA LEU A 350 -17.90 8.70 32.61
C LEU A 350 -18.43 8.04 33.92
N GLN A 351 -19.61 8.43 34.38
CA GLN A 351 -20.23 7.85 35.58
C GLN A 351 -20.58 6.37 35.43
N ARG A 352 -20.83 5.90 34.19
CA ARG A 352 -21.05 4.48 33.89
C ARG A 352 -19.74 3.69 33.77
N GLY A 353 -18.59 4.33 33.97
CA GLY A 353 -17.27 3.72 33.88
C GLY A 353 -16.62 3.84 32.50
N GLY A 354 -17.17 4.64 31.60
CA GLY A 354 -16.57 4.93 30.31
C GLY A 354 -15.28 5.75 30.43
N THR A 355 -14.41 5.62 29.44
CA THR A 355 -13.15 6.36 29.32
C THR A 355 -13.26 7.38 28.20
N LEU A 356 -12.95 8.65 28.52
CA LEU A 356 -12.95 9.73 27.53
C LEU A 356 -11.51 10.15 27.19
N TRP A 357 -11.16 10.11 25.91
CA TRP A 357 -9.91 10.63 25.39
C TRP A 357 -10.17 11.88 24.57
N LEU A 358 -9.47 12.96 24.92
CA LEU A 358 -9.50 14.21 24.16
C LEU A 358 -8.23 14.30 23.32
N TYR A 359 -8.37 14.72 22.07
CA TYR A 359 -7.23 15.01 21.20
C TYR A 359 -7.57 16.13 20.24
N GLN A 360 -6.53 16.81 19.76
CA GLN A 360 -6.63 17.83 18.73
C GLN A 360 -5.91 17.31 17.49
N ASP A 361 -6.61 17.27 16.38
CA ASP A 361 -6.00 16.97 15.08
C ASP A 361 -5.21 18.21 14.62
N PRO A 362 -3.88 18.11 14.48
CA PRO A 362 -3.05 19.23 14.06
C PRO A 362 -3.33 19.69 12.62
N ASN A 363 -4.11 18.92 11.84
CA ASN A 363 -4.44 19.20 10.43
C ASN A 363 -5.84 19.81 10.26
N ARG A 364 -6.54 20.14 11.32
CA ARG A 364 -7.84 20.83 11.30
C ARG A 364 -7.73 22.31 11.56
#